data_0ce87b04c74e03365ee3d406bcc1d746
#
_entry.id   0ce87b04c74e03365ee3d406bcc1d746
#
_cell.length_a   1.000
_cell.length_b   1.000
_cell.length_c   1.000
_cell.angle_alpha   90.00
_cell.angle_beta   90.00
_cell.angle_gamma   90.00
#
_symmetry.space_group_name_H-M   'P 1'
#
loop_
_entity.id
_entity.type
_entity.pdbx_description
1 polymer ?
#
loop_
_entity_poly.entity_id
_entity_poly.type
_entity_poly.pdbx_seq_one_letter_code
_entity_poly.pdbx_strand_id
1 'polypeptide(L)'
;WNLIILGIIEKKINLKLMEINYLFILCVVPAILLYGVAKSGLGGSISLISIPLMTVVMPLNQALAIILPILIFSDFIAVYRFRKEFDLNTIKLIVPFAALGIFIGSFTFSYFSEELLKFIVGIMGFLFASHYFLFKKNKIIPTKKNFFKGAIFSTIAGFTSFCVHAGGTPTSIYLLPLKLKKEIYVGTRVVFFTFINLIKLPFYLHLSMITSESF
;
A
#
# COMPACT_ATOMS: atom_id res chain seq x y z
N TRP A 1 -16.66 0.56 -45.78
CA TRP A 1 -16.14 1.38 -44.68
C TRP A 1 -16.41 0.73 -43.33
N ASN A 2 -17.64 0.28 -43.04
CA ASN A 2 -18.01 -0.36 -41.79
C ASN A 2 -17.23 -1.67 -41.51
N LEU A 3 -16.95 -2.47 -42.52
CA LEU A 3 -16.16 -3.72 -42.38
C LEU A 3 -14.70 -3.46 -42.04
N ILE A 4 -14.11 -2.38 -42.56
CA ILE A 4 -12.72 -1.99 -42.26
C ILE A 4 -12.62 -1.47 -40.83
N ILE A 5 -13.60 -0.66 -40.40
CA ILE A 5 -13.67 -0.14 -39.01
C ILE A 5 -13.88 -1.28 -38.00
N LEU A 6 -14.79 -2.23 -38.30
CA LEU A 6 -14.99 -3.43 -37.48
C LEU A 6 -13.75 -4.28 -37.38
N GLY A 7 -13.04 -4.51 -38.50
CA GLY A 7 -11.76 -5.26 -38.49
C GLY A 7 -10.64 -4.56 -37.72
N ILE A 8 -10.59 -3.23 -37.73
CA ILE A 8 -9.61 -2.46 -36.93
C ILE A 8 -9.96 -2.51 -35.45
N ILE A 9 -11.25 -2.41 -35.12
CA ILE A 9 -11.73 -2.49 -33.72
C ILE A 9 -11.50 -3.90 -33.18
N GLU A 10 -11.84 -4.93 -33.93
CA GLU A 10 -11.65 -6.32 -33.56
C GLU A 10 -10.15 -6.67 -33.40
N LYS A 11 -9.30 -6.17 -34.28
CA LYS A 11 -7.85 -6.32 -34.19
C LYS A 11 -7.29 -5.57 -32.98
N LYS A 12 -7.83 -4.38 -32.65
CA LYS A 12 -7.42 -3.59 -31.49
C LYS A 12 -7.90 -4.22 -30.16
N ILE A 13 -9.09 -4.82 -30.17
CA ILE A 13 -9.62 -5.58 -29.04
C ILE A 13 -8.84 -6.88 -28.85
N ASN A 14 -8.57 -7.63 -29.92
CA ASN A 14 -7.77 -8.86 -29.84
C ASN A 14 -6.31 -8.59 -29.46
N LEU A 15 -5.69 -7.51 -29.92
CA LEU A 15 -4.36 -7.10 -29.46
C LEU A 15 -4.38 -6.72 -27.97
N LYS A 16 -5.42 -6.03 -27.50
CA LYS A 16 -5.57 -5.65 -26.08
C LYS A 16 -5.85 -6.87 -25.19
N LEU A 17 -6.54 -7.89 -25.69
CA LEU A 17 -6.81 -9.16 -24.99
C LEU A 17 -5.63 -10.15 -25.06
N MET A 18 -4.81 -10.08 -26.10
CA MET A 18 -3.65 -10.97 -26.26
C MET A 18 -2.40 -10.53 -25.50
N GLU A 19 -2.39 -9.32 -24.94
CA GLU A 19 -1.30 -8.83 -24.07
C GLU A 19 -1.45 -9.24 -22.59
N ILE A 20 -2.30 -10.18 -22.24
CA ILE A 20 -2.17 -10.94 -20.99
C ILE A 20 -0.99 -11.89 -21.18
N ASN A 21 0.19 -11.32 -21.24
CA ASN A 21 1.44 -12.04 -21.31
C ASN A 21 1.58 -12.90 -20.05
N TYR A 22 2.10 -14.12 -20.16
CA TYR A 22 2.40 -14.97 -19.00
C TYR A 22 3.20 -14.22 -17.93
N LEU A 23 4.06 -13.29 -18.33
CA LEU A 23 4.81 -12.42 -17.44
C LEU A 23 3.90 -11.50 -16.61
N PHE A 24 2.82 -10.98 -17.20
CA PHE A 24 1.83 -10.16 -16.50
C PHE A 24 1.17 -10.97 -15.37
N ILE A 25 0.67 -12.16 -15.67
CA ILE A 25 0.06 -13.06 -14.67
C ILE A 25 1.09 -13.42 -13.60
N LEU A 26 2.33 -13.76 -14.00
CA LEU A 26 3.41 -14.15 -13.09
C LEU A 26 3.82 -13.01 -12.14
N CYS A 27 3.67 -11.76 -12.52
CA CYS A 27 3.99 -10.61 -11.67
C CYS A 27 2.78 -10.13 -10.86
N VAL A 28 1.61 -9.99 -11.50
CA VAL A 28 0.44 -9.35 -10.86
C VAL A 28 -0.24 -10.26 -9.84
N VAL A 29 -0.43 -11.54 -10.17
CA VAL A 29 -1.11 -12.48 -9.27
C VAL A 29 -0.32 -12.66 -7.95
N PRO A 30 1.00 -12.97 -7.96
CA PRO A 30 1.77 -13.03 -6.72
C PRO A 30 1.79 -11.71 -5.97
N ALA A 31 1.85 -10.56 -6.66
CA ALA A 31 1.82 -9.25 -6.01
C ALA A 31 0.52 -9.04 -5.20
N ILE A 32 -0.63 -9.36 -5.77
CA ILE A 32 -1.92 -9.27 -5.08
C ILE A 32 -1.99 -10.26 -3.91
N LEU A 33 -1.54 -11.50 -4.10
CA LEU A 33 -1.50 -12.50 -3.03
C LEU A 33 -0.60 -12.06 -1.87
N LEU A 34 0.56 -11.46 -2.15
CA LEU A 34 1.45 -10.92 -1.12
C LEU A 34 0.79 -9.79 -0.30
N TYR A 35 -0.05 -8.96 -0.92
CA TYR A 35 -0.86 -7.99 -0.16
C TYR A 35 -1.88 -8.68 0.74
N GLY A 36 -2.58 -9.70 0.26
CA GLY A 36 -3.52 -10.48 1.07
C GLY A 36 -2.83 -11.10 2.30
N VAL A 37 -1.68 -11.72 2.09
CA VAL A 37 -0.86 -12.31 3.16
C VAL A 37 -0.37 -11.24 4.14
N ALA A 38 0.08 -10.09 3.64
CA ALA A 38 0.52 -8.99 4.50
C ALA A 38 -0.59 -8.46 5.42
N LYS A 39 -1.84 -8.47 4.96
CA LYS A 39 -3.01 -8.06 5.75
C LYS A 39 -3.41 -9.06 6.82
N SER A 40 -3.11 -10.34 6.66
CA SER A 40 -3.41 -11.38 7.65
C SER A 40 -2.59 -11.26 8.96
N GLY A 41 -1.71 -10.26 9.06
CA GLY A 41 -0.88 -10.02 10.26
C GLY A 41 0.52 -10.65 10.20
N LEU A 42 0.85 -11.35 9.11
CA LEU A 42 2.18 -11.98 8.93
C LEU A 42 3.32 -10.98 8.63
N GLY A 43 3.03 -9.70 8.64
CA GLY A 43 4.03 -8.65 8.49
C GLY A 43 3.79 -7.76 7.28
N GLY A 44 3.43 -6.49 7.53
CA GLY A 44 3.15 -5.49 6.51
C GLY A 44 4.30 -5.16 5.55
N SER A 45 5.46 -5.72 5.80
CA SER A 45 6.67 -5.51 5.00
C SER A 45 6.74 -6.40 3.77
N ILE A 46 6.03 -7.53 3.77
CA ILE A 46 5.96 -8.44 2.60
C ILE A 46 5.29 -7.71 1.42
N SER A 47 4.33 -6.82 1.69
CA SER A 47 3.68 -6.01 0.66
C SER A 47 4.60 -5.03 -0.07
N LEU A 48 5.79 -4.73 0.48
CA LEU A 48 6.78 -3.88 -0.20
C LEU A 48 7.28 -4.45 -1.53
N ILE A 49 7.23 -5.77 -1.70
CA ILE A 49 7.66 -6.45 -2.92
C ILE A 49 6.60 -6.34 -4.02
N SER A 50 5.34 -6.14 -3.64
CA SER A 50 4.22 -6.20 -4.58
C SER A 50 4.26 -5.10 -5.64
N ILE A 51 4.52 -3.84 -5.24
CA ILE A 51 4.60 -2.72 -6.19
C ILE A 51 5.79 -2.88 -7.16
N PRO A 52 7.04 -3.13 -6.71
CA PRO A 52 8.13 -3.42 -7.61
C PRO A 52 7.83 -4.55 -8.60
N LEU A 53 7.19 -5.63 -8.14
CA LEU A 53 6.84 -6.77 -8.98
C LEU A 53 5.84 -6.38 -10.07
N MET A 54 4.83 -5.57 -9.76
CA MET A 54 3.87 -5.08 -10.76
C MET A 54 4.51 -4.09 -11.73
N THR A 55 5.44 -3.26 -11.28
CA THR A 55 6.10 -2.27 -12.14
C THR A 55 7.06 -2.86 -13.16
N VAL A 56 7.32 -4.16 -13.11
CA VAL A 56 8.03 -4.88 -14.19
C VAL A 56 7.18 -4.95 -15.45
N VAL A 57 5.84 -4.99 -15.32
CA VAL A 57 4.90 -5.26 -16.43
C VAL A 57 3.93 -4.11 -16.72
N MET A 58 3.90 -3.08 -15.84
CA MET A 58 3.01 -1.92 -16.03
C MET A 58 3.59 -0.65 -15.40
N PRO A 59 3.14 0.56 -15.81
CA PRO A 59 3.50 1.81 -15.16
C PRO A 59 3.10 1.84 -13.68
N LEU A 60 3.89 2.56 -12.86
CA LEU A 60 3.65 2.66 -11.41
C LEU A 60 2.25 3.16 -11.07
N ASN A 61 1.77 4.21 -11.78
CA ASN A 61 0.45 4.78 -11.53
C ASN A 61 -0.67 3.74 -11.72
N GLN A 62 -0.56 2.90 -12.75
CA GLN A 62 -1.51 1.83 -13.02
C GLN A 62 -1.45 0.75 -11.93
N ALA A 63 -0.26 0.34 -11.50
CA ALA A 63 -0.10 -0.62 -10.41
C ALA A 63 -0.75 -0.11 -9.10
N LEU A 64 -0.54 1.17 -8.76
CA LEU A 64 -1.13 1.80 -7.58
C LEU A 64 -2.66 1.88 -7.68
N ALA A 65 -3.18 2.22 -8.87
CA ALA A 65 -4.61 2.33 -9.14
C ALA A 65 -5.34 0.98 -9.01
N ILE A 66 -4.76 -0.10 -9.54
CA ILE A 66 -5.33 -1.44 -9.48
C ILE A 66 -5.34 -1.98 -8.04
N ILE A 67 -4.27 -1.73 -7.29
CA ILE A 67 -4.15 -2.26 -5.93
C ILE A 67 -5.08 -1.55 -4.94
N LEU A 68 -5.33 -0.26 -5.07
CA LEU A 68 -6.11 0.49 -4.07
C LEU A 68 -7.54 -0.06 -3.85
N PRO A 69 -8.35 -0.34 -4.88
CA PRO A 69 -9.67 -0.97 -4.69
C PRO A 69 -9.59 -2.34 -4.03
N ILE A 70 -8.60 -3.15 -4.40
CA ILE A 70 -8.36 -4.48 -3.81
C ILE A 70 -8.04 -4.35 -2.32
N LEU A 71 -7.21 -3.35 -1.95
CA LEU A 71 -6.92 -3.06 -0.55
C LEU A 71 -8.17 -2.64 0.22
N ILE A 72 -8.98 -1.74 -0.33
CA ILE A 72 -10.22 -1.28 0.31
C ILE A 72 -11.18 -2.45 0.51
N PHE A 73 -11.39 -3.28 -0.50
CA PHE A 73 -12.25 -4.46 -0.38
C PHE A 73 -11.75 -5.42 0.70
N SER A 74 -10.44 -5.70 0.70
CA SER A 74 -9.81 -6.55 1.73
C SER A 74 -9.90 -5.94 3.12
N ASP A 75 -9.85 -4.59 3.23
CA ASP A 75 -10.00 -3.88 4.49
C ASP A 75 -11.38 -4.05 5.09
N PHE A 76 -12.46 -4.01 4.29
CA PHE A 76 -13.81 -4.24 4.79
C PHE A 76 -13.96 -5.63 5.44
N ILE A 77 -13.44 -6.67 4.79
CA ILE A 77 -13.45 -8.03 5.33
C ILE A 77 -12.64 -8.10 6.63
N ALA A 78 -11.45 -7.51 6.65
CA ALA A 78 -10.58 -7.53 7.82
C ALA A 78 -11.17 -6.72 8.99
N VAL A 79 -11.77 -5.54 8.75
CA VAL A 79 -12.44 -4.73 9.78
C VAL A 79 -13.61 -5.50 10.39
N TYR A 80 -14.42 -6.19 9.58
CA TYR A 80 -15.51 -7.00 10.09
C TYR A 80 -15.02 -8.04 11.11
N ARG A 81 -13.87 -8.70 10.82
CA ARG A 81 -13.26 -9.68 11.72
C ARG A 81 -12.69 -9.07 13.00
N PHE A 82 -12.03 -7.89 12.91
CA PHE A 82 -11.30 -7.26 14.02
C PHE A 82 -12.02 -6.05 14.64
N ARG A 83 -13.31 -5.83 14.36
CA ARG A 83 -14.07 -4.64 14.76
C ARG A 83 -14.11 -4.35 16.27
N LYS A 84 -13.85 -5.37 17.12
CA LYS A 84 -13.81 -5.25 18.58
C LYS A 84 -12.38 -5.34 19.15
N GLU A 85 -11.40 -5.56 18.31
CA GLU A 85 -10.04 -5.92 18.71
C GLU A 85 -9.03 -4.87 18.21
N PHE A 86 -9.19 -3.61 18.62
CA PHE A 86 -8.24 -2.56 18.26
C PHE A 86 -8.07 -1.53 19.38
N ASP A 87 -6.94 -0.83 19.37
CA ASP A 87 -6.63 0.23 20.33
C ASP A 87 -7.07 1.59 19.80
N LEU A 88 -8.25 2.04 20.20
CA LEU A 88 -8.85 3.32 19.78
C LEU A 88 -7.95 4.52 20.11
N ASN A 89 -7.25 4.50 21.25
CA ASN A 89 -6.37 5.60 21.64
C ASN A 89 -5.18 5.72 20.69
N THR A 90 -4.64 4.60 20.27
CA THR A 90 -3.59 4.59 19.23
C THR A 90 -4.14 5.06 17.89
N ILE A 91 -5.31 4.59 17.46
CA ILE A 91 -5.96 5.04 16.21
C ILE A 91 -6.19 6.54 16.18
N LYS A 92 -6.74 7.12 17.25
CA LYS A 92 -6.95 8.57 17.39
C LYS A 92 -5.66 9.38 17.27
N LEU A 93 -4.53 8.80 17.68
CA LEU A 93 -3.23 9.42 17.54
C LEU A 93 -2.69 9.31 16.10
N ILE A 94 -2.69 8.10 15.52
CA ILE A 94 -1.93 7.85 14.30
C ILE A 94 -2.68 8.22 13.01
N VAL A 95 -4.01 8.15 12.98
CA VAL A 95 -4.81 8.43 11.76
C VAL A 95 -4.72 9.89 11.31
N PRO A 96 -4.84 10.91 12.19
CA PRO A 96 -4.74 12.32 11.77
C PRO A 96 -3.37 12.65 11.15
N PHE A 97 -2.28 12.14 11.74
CA PHE A 97 -0.94 12.37 11.20
C PHE A 97 -0.68 11.60 9.91
N ALA A 98 -1.26 10.41 9.77
CA ALA A 98 -1.20 9.69 8.50
C ALA A 98 -2.01 10.41 7.41
N ALA A 99 -3.16 11.00 7.74
CA ALA A 99 -3.91 11.84 6.82
C ALA A 99 -3.09 13.06 6.35
N LEU A 100 -2.35 13.71 7.28
CA LEU A 100 -1.40 14.77 6.93
C LEU A 100 -0.32 14.26 5.97
N GLY A 101 0.23 13.07 6.20
CA GLY A 101 1.21 12.45 5.33
C GLY A 101 0.64 12.14 3.93
N ILE A 102 -0.61 11.67 3.83
CA ILE A 102 -1.31 11.47 2.56
C ILE A 102 -1.48 12.81 1.82
N PHE A 103 -1.91 13.84 2.54
CA PHE A 103 -2.08 15.18 1.98
C PHE A 103 -0.76 15.70 1.39
N ILE A 104 0.34 15.65 2.14
CA ILE A 104 1.67 16.01 1.63
C ILE A 104 2.02 15.17 0.40
N GLY A 105 1.79 13.85 0.46
CA GLY A 105 2.03 12.93 -0.65
C GLY A 105 1.24 13.30 -1.90
N SER A 106 -0.04 13.68 -1.76
CA SER A 106 -0.90 14.03 -2.90
C SER A 106 -0.42 15.29 -3.64
N PHE A 107 0.12 16.28 -2.92
CA PHE A 107 0.68 17.47 -3.54
C PHE A 107 2.05 17.24 -4.18
N THR A 108 2.87 16.40 -3.55
CA THR A 108 4.24 16.18 -4.03
C THR A 108 4.32 15.12 -5.12
N PHE A 109 3.34 14.22 -5.21
CA PHE A 109 3.34 13.08 -6.13
C PHE A 109 3.51 13.51 -7.60
N SER A 110 2.83 14.57 -8.03
CA SER A 110 2.90 15.09 -9.40
C SER A 110 4.27 15.67 -9.78
N TYR A 111 5.10 16.00 -8.78
CA TYR A 111 6.46 16.50 -9.00
C TYR A 111 7.51 15.38 -9.02
N PHE A 112 7.14 14.16 -8.65
CA PHE A 112 8.06 13.03 -8.63
C PHE A 112 8.03 12.30 -9.96
N SER A 113 9.20 12.08 -10.54
CA SER A 113 9.31 11.18 -11.69
C SER A 113 9.07 9.72 -11.25
N GLU A 114 8.67 8.89 -12.19
CA GLU A 114 8.45 7.46 -11.93
C GLU A 114 9.73 6.78 -11.44
N GLU A 115 10.88 7.18 -11.97
CA GLU A 115 12.19 6.68 -11.56
C GLU A 115 12.48 7.01 -10.10
N LEU A 116 12.20 8.26 -9.68
CA LEU A 116 12.38 8.68 -8.29
C LEU A 116 11.50 7.89 -7.33
N LEU A 117 10.23 7.66 -7.71
CA LEU A 117 9.32 6.84 -6.92
C LEU A 117 9.79 5.39 -6.81
N LYS A 118 10.23 4.77 -7.91
CA LYS A 118 10.83 3.43 -7.92
C LYS A 118 12.08 3.37 -7.05
N PHE A 119 12.92 4.40 -7.10
CA PHE A 119 14.12 4.51 -6.26
C PHE A 119 13.77 4.60 -4.77
N ILE A 120 12.78 5.40 -4.40
CA ILE A 120 12.27 5.48 -3.02
C ILE A 120 11.80 4.10 -2.53
N VAL A 121 11.03 3.37 -3.35
CA VAL A 121 10.58 2.00 -3.01
C VAL A 121 11.77 1.07 -2.81
N GLY A 122 12.76 1.14 -3.71
CA GLY A 122 13.99 0.34 -3.63
C GLY A 122 14.77 0.61 -2.34
N ILE A 123 14.98 1.89 -2.00
CA ILE A 123 15.63 2.29 -0.75
C ILE A 123 14.85 1.79 0.47
N MET A 124 13.54 1.98 0.49
CA MET A 124 12.71 1.51 1.62
C MET A 124 12.80 0.00 1.79
N GLY A 125 12.75 -0.76 0.69
CA GLY A 125 12.94 -2.20 0.70
C GLY A 125 14.31 -2.60 1.22
N PHE A 126 15.36 -1.95 0.76
CA PHE A 126 16.74 -2.18 1.20
C PHE A 126 16.95 -1.85 2.69
N LEU A 127 16.48 -0.68 3.14
CA LEU A 127 16.57 -0.28 4.54
C LEU A 127 15.79 -1.24 5.45
N PHE A 128 14.61 -1.67 5.00
CA PHE A 128 13.84 -2.65 5.76
C PHE A 128 14.54 -4.01 5.83
N ALA A 129 15.03 -4.53 4.72
CA ALA A 129 15.77 -5.80 4.68
C ALA A 129 17.02 -5.72 5.55
N SER A 130 17.79 -4.64 5.40
CA SER A 130 19.00 -4.41 6.22
C SER A 130 18.66 -4.36 7.71
N HIS A 131 17.64 -3.60 8.08
CA HIS A 131 17.17 -3.55 9.48
C HIS A 131 16.74 -4.93 9.98
N TYR A 132 15.98 -5.68 9.17
CA TYR A 132 15.54 -7.02 9.56
C TYR A 132 16.73 -7.96 9.78
N PHE A 133 17.69 -8.02 8.87
CA PHE A 133 18.84 -8.94 8.98
C PHE A 133 19.83 -8.52 10.07
N LEU A 134 20.09 -7.22 10.21
CA LEU A 134 21.06 -6.71 11.18
C LEU A 134 20.52 -6.75 12.63
N PHE A 135 19.22 -6.51 12.81
CA PHE A 135 18.60 -6.36 14.14
C PHE A 135 17.68 -7.52 14.52
N LYS A 136 17.59 -8.58 13.72
CA LYS A 136 16.76 -9.77 13.99
C LYS A 136 17.00 -10.38 15.37
N LYS A 137 18.23 -10.29 15.89
CA LYS A 137 18.61 -10.84 17.21
C LYS A 137 18.26 -9.92 18.38
N ASN A 138 18.00 -8.64 18.13
CA ASN A 138 17.71 -7.70 19.19
C ASN A 138 16.27 -7.83 19.65
N LYS A 139 16.06 -8.09 20.95
CA LYS A 139 14.71 -8.07 21.54
C LYS A 139 14.13 -6.67 21.36
N ILE A 140 12.94 -6.59 20.79
CA ILE A 140 12.21 -5.32 20.71
C ILE A 140 11.97 -4.82 22.13
N ILE A 141 12.60 -3.68 22.46
CA ILE A 141 12.46 -3.06 23.78
C ILE A 141 11.05 -2.49 23.87
N PRO A 142 10.26 -2.91 24.87
CA PRO A 142 8.91 -2.35 25.09
C PRO A 142 8.99 -0.85 25.35
N THR A 143 8.14 -0.08 24.67
CA THR A 143 8.03 1.36 24.91
C THR A 143 6.60 1.75 25.21
N LYS A 144 6.42 2.82 26.00
CA LYS A 144 5.10 3.44 26.20
C LYS A 144 4.69 4.21 24.94
N LYS A 145 3.39 4.45 24.79
CA LYS A 145 2.87 5.32 23.73
C LYS A 145 3.55 6.69 23.82
N ASN A 146 4.13 7.12 22.73
CA ASN A 146 4.79 8.43 22.63
C ASN A 146 4.14 9.20 21.49
N PHE A 147 3.63 10.40 21.79
CA PHE A 147 2.94 11.25 20.85
C PHE A 147 3.82 11.62 19.64
N PHE A 148 5.03 12.12 19.89
CA PHE A 148 5.94 12.57 18.82
C PHE A 148 6.36 11.43 17.90
N LYS A 149 6.71 10.26 18.47
CA LYS A 149 7.03 9.07 17.67
C LYS A 149 5.81 8.63 16.85
N GLY A 150 4.62 8.62 17.47
CA GLY A 150 3.37 8.30 16.77
C GLY A 150 3.10 9.25 15.62
N ALA A 151 3.22 10.56 15.84
CA ALA A 151 3.03 11.58 14.83
C ALA A 151 4.00 11.42 13.65
N ILE A 152 5.30 11.34 13.92
CA ILE A 152 6.34 11.24 12.88
C ILE A 152 6.15 9.97 12.05
N PHE A 153 6.11 8.79 12.70
CA PHE A 153 6.02 7.53 11.96
C PHE A 153 4.70 7.37 11.22
N SER A 154 3.61 7.94 11.72
CA SER A 154 2.32 7.88 11.02
C SER A 154 2.27 8.85 9.84
N THR A 155 2.88 10.04 9.93
CA THR A 155 3.03 10.95 8.78
C THR A 155 3.84 10.29 7.68
N ILE A 156 4.98 9.68 8.02
CA ILE A 156 5.79 8.92 7.07
C ILE A 156 4.98 7.75 6.49
N ALA A 157 4.20 7.03 7.33
CA ALA A 157 3.37 5.94 6.87
C ALA A 157 2.29 6.38 5.88
N GLY A 158 1.63 7.50 6.14
CA GLY A 158 0.64 8.10 5.25
C GLY A 158 1.26 8.51 3.92
N PHE A 159 2.37 9.25 3.96
CA PHE A 159 3.12 9.68 2.77
C PHE A 159 3.56 8.49 1.91
N THR A 160 4.27 7.53 2.51
CA THR A 160 4.78 6.37 1.78
C THR A 160 3.67 5.41 1.33
N SER A 161 2.57 5.34 2.10
CA SER A 161 1.38 4.61 1.68
C SER A 161 0.70 5.25 0.48
N PHE A 162 0.69 6.59 0.39
CA PHE A 162 0.15 7.31 -0.75
C PHE A 162 1.00 7.08 -2.00
N CYS A 163 2.29 7.33 -1.91
CA CYS A 163 3.20 7.29 -3.06
C CYS A 163 3.41 5.88 -3.62
N VAL A 164 3.50 4.85 -2.75
CA VAL A 164 3.96 3.52 -3.17
C VAL A 164 3.36 2.36 -2.37
N HIS A 165 2.27 2.57 -1.66
CA HIS A 165 1.62 1.58 -0.77
C HIS A 165 2.55 0.96 0.29
N ALA A 166 3.60 1.68 0.71
CA ALA A 166 4.64 1.19 1.62
C ALA A 166 4.47 1.65 3.09
N GLY A 167 3.27 2.05 3.50
CA GLY A 167 3.02 2.52 4.87
C GLY A 167 3.19 1.47 5.97
N GLY A 168 3.29 0.19 5.62
CA GLY A 168 3.38 -0.93 6.59
C GLY A 168 4.61 -0.89 7.47
N THR A 169 5.75 -0.53 6.93
CA THR A 169 7.03 -0.49 7.66
C THR A 169 7.08 0.59 8.72
N PRO A 170 6.82 1.89 8.41
CA PRO A 170 6.78 2.94 9.43
C PRO A 170 5.76 2.66 10.52
N THR A 171 4.57 2.16 10.15
CA THR A 171 3.53 1.77 11.12
C THR A 171 4.04 0.67 12.06
N SER A 172 4.75 -0.33 11.53
CA SER A 172 5.30 -1.42 12.34
C SER A 172 6.38 -0.93 13.30
N ILE A 173 7.25 0.00 12.89
CA ILE A 173 8.29 0.60 13.74
C ILE A 173 7.66 1.28 14.97
N TYR A 174 6.52 1.91 14.81
CA TYR A 174 5.79 2.53 15.93
C TYR A 174 5.03 1.50 16.77
N LEU A 175 4.26 0.60 16.14
CA LEU A 175 3.32 -0.27 16.85
C LEU A 175 3.99 -1.48 17.54
N LEU A 176 5.04 -2.07 16.95
CA LEU A 176 5.67 -3.27 17.50
C LEU A 176 6.24 -3.06 18.93
N PRO A 177 6.91 -1.92 19.24
CA PRO A 177 7.41 -1.68 20.58
C PRO A 177 6.31 -1.47 21.64
N LEU A 178 5.07 -1.16 21.24
CA LEU A 178 3.95 -1.01 22.18
C LEU A 178 3.53 -2.34 22.82
N LYS A 179 4.00 -3.48 22.27
CA LYS A 179 3.71 -4.82 22.82
C LYS A 179 2.22 -5.08 23.06
N LEU A 180 1.36 -4.58 22.16
CA LEU A 180 -0.07 -4.87 22.20
C LEU A 180 -0.31 -6.37 22.07
N LYS A 181 -1.41 -6.87 22.65
CA LYS A 181 -1.86 -8.24 22.41
C LYS A 181 -1.98 -8.47 20.91
N LYS A 182 -1.70 -9.68 20.44
CA LYS A 182 -1.60 -10.00 19.00
C LYS A 182 -2.85 -9.56 18.22
N GLU A 183 -4.02 -9.85 18.75
CA GLU A 183 -5.32 -9.51 18.17
C GLU A 183 -5.50 -7.99 18.08
N ILE A 184 -5.19 -7.27 19.18
CA ILE A 184 -5.26 -5.80 19.24
C ILE A 184 -4.24 -5.16 18.27
N TYR A 185 -3.03 -5.73 18.15
CA TYR A 185 -2.04 -5.24 17.21
C TYR A 185 -2.53 -5.36 15.76
N VAL A 186 -3.04 -6.54 15.38
CA VAL A 186 -3.56 -6.79 14.03
C VAL A 186 -4.77 -5.90 13.76
N GLY A 187 -5.75 -5.86 14.66
CA GLY A 187 -6.95 -5.05 14.50
C GLY A 187 -6.65 -3.55 14.44
N THR A 188 -5.70 -3.04 15.26
CA THR A 188 -5.25 -1.65 15.16
C THR A 188 -4.66 -1.33 13.79
N ARG A 189 -3.84 -2.23 13.24
CA ARG A 189 -3.30 -2.06 11.89
C ARG A 189 -4.38 -2.10 10.82
N VAL A 190 -5.30 -3.05 10.91
CA VAL A 190 -6.41 -3.19 9.96
C VAL A 190 -7.22 -1.89 9.92
N VAL A 191 -7.70 -1.43 11.07
CA VAL A 191 -8.48 -0.18 11.17
C VAL A 191 -7.68 1.02 10.66
N PHE A 192 -6.41 1.13 11.02
CA PHE A 192 -5.53 2.21 10.54
C PHE A 192 -5.42 2.22 9.01
N PHE A 193 -5.12 1.07 8.38
CA PHE A 193 -4.99 1.00 6.92
C PHE A 193 -6.30 1.20 6.20
N THR A 194 -7.43 0.80 6.78
CA THR A 194 -8.76 1.10 6.24
C THR A 194 -8.96 2.61 6.12
N PHE A 195 -8.71 3.37 7.20
CA PHE A 195 -8.80 4.83 7.15
C PHE A 195 -7.86 5.43 6.11
N ILE A 196 -6.59 5.01 6.08
CA ILE A 196 -5.61 5.49 5.11
C ILE A 196 -6.07 5.22 3.67
N ASN A 197 -6.53 4.01 3.36
CA ASN A 197 -6.94 3.64 2.02
C ASN A 197 -8.20 4.39 1.57
N LEU A 198 -9.16 4.62 2.47
CA LEU A 198 -10.33 5.44 2.19
C LEU A 198 -9.97 6.92 1.97
N ILE A 199 -9.06 7.47 2.80
CA ILE A 199 -8.60 8.86 2.64
C ILE A 199 -7.85 9.06 1.31
N LYS A 200 -7.10 8.07 0.83
CA LYS A 200 -6.39 8.14 -0.46
C LYS A 200 -7.33 8.19 -1.66
N LEU A 201 -8.48 7.55 -1.58
CA LEU A 201 -9.38 7.36 -2.72
C LEU A 201 -9.75 8.67 -3.45
N PRO A 202 -10.22 9.75 -2.78
CA PRO A 202 -10.54 11.00 -3.46
C PRO A 202 -9.32 11.64 -4.13
N PHE A 203 -8.12 11.52 -3.56
CA PHE A 203 -6.90 12.05 -4.16
C PHE A 203 -6.48 11.25 -5.40
N TYR A 204 -6.62 9.93 -5.39
CA TYR A 204 -6.34 9.08 -6.55
C TYR A 204 -7.31 9.35 -7.71
N LEU A 205 -8.58 9.61 -7.41
CA LEU A 205 -9.56 10.04 -8.39
C LEU A 205 -9.23 11.43 -8.96
N HIS A 206 -8.86 12.38 -8.11
CA HIS A 206 -8.49 13.74 -8.53
C HIS A 206 -7.23 13.75 -9.41
N LEU A 207 -6.24 12.93 -9.10
CA LEU A 207 -5.01 12.79 -9.88
C LEU A 207 -5.20 11.92 -11.15
N SER A 208 -6.43 11.53 -11.47
CA SER A 208 -6.76 10.67 -12.62
C SER A 208 -5.93 9.37 -12.66
N MET A 209 -5.48 8.89 -11.49
CA MET A 209 -4.79 7.61 -11.38
C MET A 209 -5.76 6.45 -11.56
N ILE A 210 -7.00 6.60 -11.10
CA ILE A 210 -8.10 5.65 -11.29
C ILE A 210 -9.00 6.20 -12.39
N THR A 211 -8.93 5.59 -13.57
CA THR A 211 -9.77 5.90 -14.74
C THR A 211 -10.52 4.66 -15.18
N SER A 212 -11.54 4.83 -16.03
CA SER A 212 -12.23 3.69 -16.65
C SER A 212 -11.30 2.77 -17.46
N GLU A 213 -10.13 3.27 -17.85
CA GLU A 213 -9.11 2.50 -18.58
C GLU A 213 -8.17 1.73 -17.62
N SER A 214 -8.29 1.96 -16.30
CA SER A 214 -7.47 1.28 -15.28
C SER A 214 -7.98 -0.14 -14.97
N PHE A 215 -9.18 -0.48 -15.46
CA PHE A 215 -9.87 -1.75 -15.29
C PHE A 215 -10.29 -2.30 -16.66
#